data_831ed23176a4da31e5d67a9d0762a569
#
_entry.id   831ed23176a4da31e5d67a9d0762a569
#
_cell.length_a   1.000
_cell.length_b   1.000
_cell.length_c   1.000
_cell.angle_alpha   90.00
_cell.angle_beta   90.00
_cell.angle_gamma   90.00
#
_symmetry.space_group_name_H-M   'P 1'
#
loop_
_entity.id
_entity.type
_entity.pdbx_description
1 polymer ?
#
loop_
_entity_poly.entity_id
_entity_poly.type
_entity_poly.pdbx_seq_one_letter_code
_entity_poly.pdbx_strand_id
1 'polypeptide(L)'
;MSFSLRFYTPPDFTQPFLADAPDVCFQPTPFDGVAPEQYHAMSIFPEYFKVNGTWLLAEESRMDCVAVYENGKIIVREFRLLKKGDLIAIGRTEDGSQGIYVHANGFSEERELQEVFAFRQGRSRETAFSKDYNELYEILRHDRDHGKIVWVLGPAFTFDKDARDAFSKMIAGGYVHALMAGNALATHDLEGAYLNTALGQNIYTQKNQPNGHYNHLDTINRVRFHGSIPAFLEKEHIDNGIIYNCEKYHVPYVLAGSIRDDGPLPPVFGNVYEAQNAMRDQIRSATTVICMATMLHTIATGNMTPSYRVMADGTVRQIYFYCVDISEFAVNKLADRGSLSARGIVTNVQDFICTTAKALGL
;
A
#
# COMPACT_ATOMS: atom_id res chain seq x y z
N MET A 1 -3.14 -5.59 27.17
CA MET A 1 -4.01 -6.41 26.30
C MET A 1 -3.10 -7.13 25.34
N SER A 2 -3.28 -8.43 25.10
CA SER A 2 -2.52 -9.14 24.09
C SER A 2 -2.98 -8.62 22.71
N PHE A 3 -2.03 -8.36 21.82
CA PHE A 3 -2.34 -8.02 20.41
C PHE A 3 -3.11 -9.16 19.77
N SER A 4 -4.16 -8.82 19.04
CA SER A 4 -4.89 -9.76 18.17
C SER A 4 -5.26 -9.04 16.87
N LEU A 5 -5.11 -9.75 15.76
CA LEU A 5 -5.63 -9.26 14.48
C LEU A 5 -7.15 -9.13 14.56
N ARG A 6 -7.73 -8.23 13.79
CA ARG A 6 -9.19 -8.14 13.69
C ARG A 6 -9.75 -9.39 13.03
N PHE A 7 -10.75 -9.98 13.67
CA PHE A 7 -11.44 -11.15 13.15
C PHE A 7 -12.49 -10.74 12.14
N TYR A 8 -12.62 -11.56 11.11
CA TYR A 8 -13.72 -11.48 10.17
C TYR A 8 -14.87 -12.37 10.61
N THR A 9 -16.07 -11.81 10.69
CA THR A 9 -17.28 -12.57 10.95
C THR A 9 -18.08 -12.63 9.65
N PRO A 10 -18.25 -13.81 9.04
CA PRO A 10 -19.05 -13.94 7.83
C PRO A 10 -20.53 -13.67 8.11
N PRO A 11 -21.33 -13.31 7.08
CA PRO A 11 -22.78 -13.18 7.24
C PRO A 11 -23.43 -14.52 7.57
N ASP A 12 -24.56 -14.44 8.27
CA ASP A 12 -25.42 -15.61 8.49
C ASP A 12 -26.27 -15.86 7.24
N PHE A 13 -25.81 -16.78 6.39
CA PHE A 13 -26.51 -17.14 5.15
C PHE A 13 -27.81 -17.95 5.35
N THR A 14 -28.17 -18.31 6.59
CA THR A 14 -29.44 -18.97 6.89
C THR A 14 -30.60 -17.97 7.04
N GLN A 15 -30.28 -16.68 7.11
CA GLN A 15 -31.34 -15.65 7.15
C GLN A 15 -32.16 -15.68 5.86
N PRO A 16 -33.48 -15.57 5.93
CA PRO A 16 -34.38 -15.78 4.79
C PRO A 16 -34.01 -14.94 3.55
N PHE A 17 -33.65 -13.68 3.74
CA PHE A 17 -33.30 -12.78 2.64
C PHE A 17 -32.01 -13.18 1.88
N LEU A 18 -31.11 -13.94 2.51
CA LEU A 18 -29.90 -14.51 1.87
C LEU A 18 -30.14 -15.96 1.41
N ALA A 19 -30.86 -16.75 2.21
CA ALA A 19 -31.18 -18.15 1.86
C ALA A 19 -32.01 -18.22 0.57
N ASP A 20 -33.03 -17.37 0.46
CA ASP A 20 -33.96 -17.34 -0.67
C ASP A 20 -33.52 -16.44 -1.83
N ALA A 21 -32.35 -15.75 -1.71
CA ALA A 21 -31.82 -14.90 -2.75
C ALA A 21 -31.60 -15.68 -4.06
N PRO A 22 -31.81 -15.07 -5.22
CA PRO A 22 -31.46 -15.67 -6.51
C PRO A 22 -29.96 -15.82 -6.70
N ASP A 23 -29.54 -16.62 -7.67
CA ASP A 23 -28.16 -16.59 -8.15
C ASP A 23 -27.87 -15.29 -8.90
N VAL A 24 -26.63 -14.79 -8.79
CA VAL A 24 -26.18 -13.61 -9.51
C VAL A 24 -26.15 -13.88 -11.02
N CYS A 25 -26.57 -12.90 -11.80
CA CYS A 25 -26.47 -12.97 -13.25
C CYS A 25 -25.06 -12.56 -13.72
N PHE A 26 -24.50 -13.27 -14.71
CA PHE A 26 -23.25 -12.91 -15.35
C PHE A 26 -23.46 -12.59 -16.82
N GLN A 27 -22.76 -11.58 -17.34
CA GLN A 27 -22.72 -11.27 -18.75
C GLN A 27 -21.29 -11.18 -19.26
N PRO A 28 -21.02 -11.63 -20.50
CA PRO A 28 -19.69 -11.57 -21.07
C PRO A 28 -19.30 -10.13 -21.43
N THR A 29 -18.05 -9.78 -21.17
CA THR A 29 -17.43 -8.54 -21.62
C THR A 29 -17.50 -8.45 -23.14
N PRO A 30 -18.09 -7.38 -23.72
CA PRO A 30 -18.28 -7.26 -25.18
C PRO A 30 -16.97 -7.01 -25.93
N PHE A 31 -16.07 -6.24 -25.35
CA PHE A 31 -14.77 -5.87 -25.91
C PHE A 31 -13.73 -5.77 -24.79
N ASP A 32 -12.45 -5.86 -25.12
CA ASP A 32 -11.36 -5.62 -24.17
C ASP A 32 -11.54 -4.24 -23.52
N GLY A 33 -11.48 -4.20 -22.17
CA GLY A 33 -11.60 -2.97 -21.40
C GLY A 33 -13.01 -2.41 -21.22
N VAL A 34 -14.06 -3.11 -21.66
CA VAL A 34 -15.45 -2.62 -21.62
C VAL A 34 -16.34 -3.60 -20.86
N ALA A 35 -16.85 -3.20 -19.71
CA ALA A 35 -17.83 -3.99 -18.97
C ALA A 35 -19.23 -3.94 -19.65
N PRO A 36 -20.07 -4.98 -19.50
CA PRO A 36 -21.47 -4.95 -19.98
C PRO A 36 -22.29 -3.93 -19.20
N GLU A 37 -23.45 -3.53 -19.75
CA GLU A 37 -24.38 -2.65 -19.02
C GLU A 37 -24.83 -3.30 -17.71
N GLN A 38 -25.13 -2.47 -16.69
CA GLN A 38 -25.59 -2.91 -15.37
C GLN A 38 -24.54 -3.75 -14.59
N TYR A 39 -23.25 -3.69 -14.98
CA TYR A 39 -22.18 -4.34 -14.21
C TYR A 39 -22.24 -3.92 -12.73
N HIS A 40 -21.80 -4.82 -11.85
CA HIS A 40 -21.60 -4.51 -10.44
C HIS A 40 -20.22 -3.90 -10.22
N ALA A 41 -20.19 -2.70 -9.64
CA ALA A 41 -18.96 -2.02 -9.23
C ALA A 41 -18.62 -2.43 -7.79
N MET A 42 -17.41 -2.95 -7.59
CA MET A 42 -16.92 -3.36 -6.27
C MET A 42 -16.81 -2.19 -5.29
N SER A 43 -17.17 -2.43 -4.05
CA SER A 43 -16.96 -1.52 -2.93
C SER A 43 -15.66 -1.81 -2.18
N ILE A 44 -15.49 -1.22 -1.00
CA ILE A 44 -14.38 -1.51 -0.08
C ILE A 44 -14.71 -2.64 0.91
N PHE A 45 -15.94 -3.08 0.96
CA PHE A 45 -16.39 -4.09 1.91
C PHE A 45 -16.26 -5.52 1.35
N PRO A 46 -16.27 -6.56 2.18
CA PRO A 46 -16.43 -7.93 1.73
C PRO A 46 -17.75 -8.10 0.96
N GLU A 47 -17.66 -8.67 -0.24
CA GLU A 47 -18.80 -8.86 -1.12
C GLU A 47 -18.97 -10.31 -1.50
N TYR A 48 -20.21 -10.77 -1.42
CA TYR A 48 -20.60 -12.13 -1.72
C TYR A 48 -21.51 -12.19 -2.93
N PHE A 49 -21.28 -13.21 -3.75
CA PHE A 49 -22.01 -13.47 -4.98
C PHE A 49 -22.59 -14.88 -4.93
N LYS A 50 -23.90 -15.04 -5.08
CA LYS A 50 -24.53 -16.34 -5.05
C LYS A 50 -24.42 -17.02 -6.42
N VAL A 51 -23.77 -18.17 -6.47
CA VAL A 51 -23.52 -18.93 -7.68
C VAL A 51 -23.91 -20.38 -7.45
N ASN A 52 -24.81 -20.90 -8.24
CA ASN A 52 -25.36 -22.27 -8.09
C ASN A 52 -25.82 -22.55 -6.65
N GLY A 53 -26.54 -21.60 -6.05
CA GLY A 53 -27.06 -21.69 -4.69
C GLY A 53 -26.03 -21.49 -3.58
N THR A 54 -24.76 -21.24 -3.88
CA THR A 54 -23.68 -21.05 -2.89
C THR A 54 -23.16 -19.61 -2.92
N TRP A 55 -22.98 -19.01 -1.75
CA TRP A 55 -22.40 -17.69 -1.62
C TRP A 55 -20.86 -17.75 -1.68
N LEU A 56 -20.29 -17.14 -2.70
CA LEU A 56 -18.84 -17.01 -2.90
C LEU A 56 -18.37 -15.62 -2.48
N LEU A 57 -17.40 -15.55 -1.57
CA LEU A 57 -16.71 -14.31 -1.23
C LEU A 57 -15.75 -13.92 -2.36
N ALA A 58 -15.75 -12.67 -2.80
CA ALA A 58 -14.71 -12.15 -3.66
C ALA A 58 -13.33 -12.29 -2.98
N GLU A 59 -12.29 -12.68 -3.72
CA GLU A 59 -10.96 -12.96 -3.14
C GLU A 59 -10.30 -11.73 -2.51
N GLU A 60 -10.70 -10.55 -2.96
CA GLU A 60 -10.31 -9.24 -2.41
C GLU A 60 -11.45 -8.24 -2.67
N SER A 61 -11.41 -7.06 -2.06
CA SER A 61 -12.32 -5.97 -2.37
C SER A 61 -11.56 -4.68 -2.62
N ARG A 62 -11.91 -4.03 -3.73
CA ARG A 62 -11.26 -2.80 -4.16
C ARG A 62 -12.21 -1.95 -5.00
N MET A 63 -12.31 -0.67 -4.69
CA MET A 63 -13.09 0.27 -5.52
C MET A 63 -12.54 0.37 -6.95
N ASP A 64 -13.37 0.90 -7.83
CA ASP A 64 -13.07 1.13 -9.26
C ASP A 64 -12.73 -0.16 -10.03
N CYS A 65 -13.29 -1.27 -9.58
CA CYS A 65 -13.15 -2.59 -10.18
C CYS A 65 -14.50 -3.27 -10.36
N VAL A 66 -14.50 -4.38 -11.06
CA VAL A 66 -15.69 -5.22 -11.27
C VAL A 66 -15.42 -6.65 -10.81
N ALA A 67 -16.50 -7.36 -10.46
CA ALA A 67 -16.47 -8.76 -10.09
C ALA A 67 -16.51 -9.64 -11.36
N VAL A 68 -15.47 -10.46 -11.54
CA VAL A 68 -15.34 -11.41 -12.65
C VAL A 68 -15.46 -12.84 -12.10
N TYR A 69 -16.34 -13.64 -12.67
CA TYR A 69 -16.44 -15.06 -12.34
C TYR A 69 -15.47 -15.86 -13.23
N GLU A 70 -14.51 -16.50 -12.60
CA GLU A 70 -13.48 -17.27 -13.28
C GLU A 70 -13.07 -18.48 -12.43
N ASN A 71 -13.10 -19.68 -13.03
CA ASN A 71 -12.67 -20.93 -12.40
C ASN A 71 -13.32 -21.23 -11.02
N GLY A 72 -14.61 -20.90 -10.87
CA GLY A 72 -15.35 -21.14 -9.62
C GLY A 72 -15.11 -20.10 -8.53
N LYS A 73 -14.46 -18.97 -8.84
CA LYS A 73 -14.11 -17.89 -7.92
C LYS A 73 -14.60 -16.55 -8.44
N ILE A 74 -14.74 -15.58 -7.53
CA ILE A 74 -15.00 -14.19 -7.85
C ILE A 74 -13.69 -13.41 -7.73
N ILE A 75 -13.17 -12.97 -8.87
CA ILE A 75 -11.93 -12.21 -9.00
C ILE A 75 -12.25 -10.74 -9.22
N VAL A 76 -11.53 -9.85 -8.59
CA VAL A 76 -11.69 -8.40 -8.73
C VAL A 76 -10.73 -7.88 -9.80
N ARG A 77 -11.28 -7.25 -10.83
CA ARG A 77 -10.51 -6.82 -12.01
C ARG A 77 -10.84 -5.39 -12.41
N GLU A 78 -9.81 -4.64 -12.78
CA GLU A 78 -9.96 -3.29 -13.35
C GLU A 78 -10.44 -3.35 -14.79
N PHE A 79 -11.18 -2.31 -15.21
CA PHE A 79 -11.68 -2.20 -16.59
C PHE A 79 -10.59 -2.41 -17.64
N ARG A 80 -9.44 -1.77 -17.50
CA ARG A 80 -8.34 -1.86 -18.47
C ARG A 80 -7.76 -3.28 -18.65
N LEU A 81 -8.02 -4.18 -17.70
CA LEU A 81 -7.55 -5.56 -17.71
C LEU A 81 -8.62 -6.55 -18.16
N LEU A 82 -9.86 -6.09 -18.38
CA LEU A 82 -10.94 -6.92 -18.89
C LEU A 82 -10.63 -7.43 -20.29
N LYS A 83 -10.94 -8.69 -20.53
CA LYS A 83 -10.84 -9.33 -21.84
C LYS A 83 -12.22 -9.68 -22.35
N LYS A 84 -12.39 -9.57 -23.68
CA LYS A 84 -13.63 -10.00 -24.32
C LYS A 84 -14.00 -11.41 -23.91
N GLY A 85 -15.23 -11.56 -23.39
CA GLY A 85 -15.73 -12.85 -22.90
C GLY A 85 -15.58 -13.08 -21.39
N ASP A 86 -14.87 -12.23 -20.66
CA ASP A 86 -14.86 -12.29 -19.18
C ASP A 86 -16.29 -12.19 -18.64
N LEU A 87 -16.68 -13.08 -17.72
CA LEU A 87 -18.01 -13.10 -17.15
C LEU A 87 -18.10 -12.13 -15.98
N ILE A 88 -18.81 -11.01 -16.19
CA ILE A 88 -18.96 -9.92 -15.23
C ILE A 88 -20.28 -10.06 -14.47
N ALA A 89 -20.24 -9.91 -13.15
CA ALA A 89 -21.45 -9.87 -12.31
C ALA A 89 -22.33 -8.67 -12.64
N ILE A 90 -23.61 -8.92 -12.83
CA ILE A 90 -24.63 -7.93 -13.20
C ILE A 90 -25.56 -7.72 -12.01
N GLY A 91 -25.80 -6.47 -11.66
CA GLY A 91 -26.70 -6.05 -10.60
C GLY A 91 -26.19 -4.80 -9.91
N ARG A 92 -27.11 -4.00 -9.37
CA ARG A 92 -26.76 -2.73 -8.67
C ARG A 92 -27.40 -2.66 -7.29
N THR A 93 -27.99 -3.74 -6.83
CA THR A 93 -28.42 -3.89 -5.43
C THR A 93 -27.34 -4.65 -4.66
N GLU A 94 -27.20 -4.33 -3.39
CA GLU A 94 -26.14 -4.83 -2.51
C GLU A 94 -26.71 -5.58 -1.30
N ASP A 95 -28.03 -5.84 -1.32
CA ASP A 95 -28.83 -6.39 -0.24
C ASP A 95 -29.15 -7.91 -0.38
N GLY A 96 -28.59 -8.56 -1.39
CA GLY A 96 -28.85 -9.95 -1.73
C GLY A 96 -29.95 -10.16 -2.76
N SER A 97 -30.79 -9.18 -3.05
CA SER A 97 -31.97 -9.32 -3.93
C SER A 97 -31.62 -9.67 -5.39
N GLN A 98 -30.39 -9.40 -5.83
CA GLN A 98 -29.86 -9.79 -7.14
C GLN A 98 -28.70 -10.80 -7.05
N GLY A 99 -28.62 -11.54 -5.94
CA GLY A 99 -27.53 -12.49 -5.71
C GLY A 99 -26.19 -11.85 -5.40
N ILE A 100 -26.19 -10.57 -5.03
CA ILE A 100 -25.00 -9.79 -4.62
C ILE A 100 -25.26 -9.22 -3.23
N TYR A 101 -24.38 -9.50 -2.28
CA TYR A 101 -24.50 -9.04 -0.91
C TYR A 101 -23.22 -8.37 -0.43
N VAL A 102 -23.31 -7.10 -0.02
CA VAL A 102 -22.19 -6.32 0.56
C VAL A 102 -22.24 -6.45 2.08
N HIS A 103 -21.20 -7.03 2.66
CA HIS A 103 -21.12 -7.27 4.10
C HIS A 103 -20.31 -6.19 4.82
N ALA A 104 -20.93 -5.05 5.08
CA ALA A 104 -20.26 -3.88 5.64
C ALA A 104 -19.72 -4.07 7.07
N ASN A 105 -20.28 -5.00 7.84
CA ASN A 105 -19.99 -5.17 9.27
C ASN A 105 -19.04 -6.35 9.58
N GLY A 106 -18.45 -7.01 8.57
CA GLY A 106 -17.66 -8.22 8.76
C GLY A 106 -16.39 -8.01 9.61
N PHE A 107 -15.85 -6.79 9.66
CA PHE A 107 -14.71 -6.37 10.48
C PHE A 107 -15.08 -5.35 11.54
N SER A 108 -16.37 -5.20 11.87
CA SER A 108 -16.77 -4.25 12.90
C SER A 108 -16.21 -4.68 14.26
N GLU A 109 -15.54 -3.76 14.93
CA GLU A 109 -15.33 -3.87 16.37
C GLU A 109 -16.72 -3.84 17.02
N GLU A 110 -16.93 -4.59 18.13
CA GLU A 110 -18.05 -4.32 19.00
C GLU A 110 -18.07 -2.82 19.23
N ARG A 111 -19.18 -2.17 18.85
CA ARG A 111 -19.31 -0.72 18.98
C ARG A 111 -18.92 -0.36 20.40
N GLU A 112 -17.77 0.28 20.59
CA GLU A 112 -17.59 1.09 21.78
C GLU A 112 -18.85 1.95 21.86
N LEU A 113 -19.63 1.73 22.92
CA LEU A 113 -20.87 2.44 23.18
C LEU A 113 -20.65 3.90 22.80
N GLN A 114 -21.38 4.40 21.83
CA GLN A 114 -21.27 5.77 21.38
C GLN A 114 -21.44 6.62 22.64
N GLU A 115 -20.32 7.14 23.14
CA GLU A 115 -20.36 8.10 24.24
C GLU A 115 -21.25 9.24 23.77
N VAL A 116 -22.34 9.46 24.49
CA VAL A 116 -23.36 10.50 24.23
C VAL A 116 -22.73 11.89 24.19
N PHE A 117 -21.45 12.01 24.58
CA PHE A 117 -20.70 13.23 24.68
C PHE A 117 -19.34 13.13 24.00
N ALA A 118 -19.23 13.65 22.80
CA ALA A 118 -17.97 13.77 22.08
C ALA A 118 -17.69 15.23 21.72
N PHE A 119 -16.74 15.85 22.39
CA PHE A 119 -16.21 17.16 22.01
C PHE A 119 -15.40 17.14 20.72
N ARG A 120 -14.93 15.97 20.26
CA ARG A 120 -14.12 15.81 19.05
C ARG A 120 -14.70 14.71 18.19
N GLN A 121 -15.05 15.05 16.95
CA GLN A 121 -15.57 14.10 15.96
C GLN A 121 -14.50 13.62 14.96
N GLY A 122 -13.24 13.99 15.16
CA GLY A 122 -12.15 13.59 14.27
C GLY A 122 -10.78 13.71 14.94
N ARG A 123 -9.77 13.08 14.33
CA ARG A 123 -8.38 13.21 14.78
C ARG A 123 -7.76 14.49 14.21
N SER A 124 -7.03 15.20 15.05
CA SER A 124 -6.29 16.40 14.71
C SER A 124 -4.86 16.33 15.24
N ARG A 125 -4.04 17.35 14.96
CA ARG A 125 -2.67 17.44 15.51
C ARG A 125 -2.62 17.42 17.03
N GLU A 126 -3.70 17.75 17.71
CA GLU A 126 -3.83 17.73 19.17
C GLU A 126 -4.21 16.35 19.72
N THR A 127 -4.50 15.38 18.84
CA THR A 127 -4.85 14.01 19.24
C THR A 127 -3.59 13.19 19.46
N ALA A 128 -3.53 12.47 20.57
CA ALA A 128 -2.41 11.57 20.84
C ALA A 128 -2.46 10.33 19.92
N PHE A 129 -1.36 10.04 19.24
CA PHE A 129 -1.21 8.89 18.35
C PHE A 129 -0.60 7.65 19.06
N SER A 130 -0.43 7.67 20.38
CA SER A 130 0.25 6.60 21.11
C SER A 130 -0.39 5.23 20.94
N LYS A 131 -1.73 5.16 20.88
CA LYS A 131 -2.44 3.91 20.59
C LYS A 131 -2.12 3.40 19.18
N ASP A 132 -2.10 4.28 18.19
CA ASP A 132 -1.80 3.93 16.80
C ASP A 132 -0.37 3.44 16.64
N TYR A 133 0.58 4.06 17.33
CA TYR A 133 1.97 3.63 17.35
C TYR A 133 2.10 2.23 17.95
N ASN A 134 1.48 1.99 19.12
CA ASN A 134 1.56 0.70 19.78
C ASN A 134 0.95 -0.41 18.92
N GLU A 135 -0.20 -0.16 18.33
CA GLU A 135 -0.84 -1.12 17.41
C GLU A 135 0.04 -1.37 16.19
N LEU A 136 0.60 -0.32 15.58
CA LEU A 136 1.51 -0.47 14.45
C LEU A 136 2.74 -1.32 14.82
N TYR A 137 3.35 -1.10 15.99
CA TYR A 137 4.52 -1.88 16.39
C TYR A 137 4.18 -3.37 16.58
N GLU A 138 3.01 -3.69 17.14
CA GLU A 138 2.56 -5.07 17.27
C GLU A 138 2.25 -5.70 15.90
N ILE A 139 1.61 -4.96 14.99
CA ILE A 139 1.37 -5.39 13.61
C ILE A 139 2.70 -5.66 12.90
N LEU A 140 3.67 -4.76 13.02
CA LEU A 140 4.98 -4.93 12.40
C LEU A 140 5.71 -6.17 12.94
N ARG A 141 5.69 -6.41 14.26
CA ARG A 141 6.29 -7.61 14.88
C ARG A 141 5.61 -8.89 14.38
N HIS A 142 4.29 -8.87 14.30
CA HIS A 142 3.53 -10.00 13.76
C HIS A 142 3.83 -10.23 12.28
N ASP A 143 3.76 -9.18 11.47
CA ASP A 143 3.84 -9.28 10.01
C ASP A 143 5.26 -9.47 9.49
N ARG A 144 6.27 -9.25 10.33
CA ARG A 144 7.65 -9.63 10.00
C ARG A 144 7.74 -11.10 9.59
N ASP A 145 7.07 -11.98 10.33
CA ASP A 145 7.17 -13.43 10.15
C ASP A 145 5.89 -14.06 9.54
N HIS A 146 4.73 -13.35 9.62
CA HIS A 146 3.42 -13.89 9.28
C HIS A 146 2.64 -13.06 8.25
N GLY A 147 3.29 -12.07 7.66
CA GLY A 147 2.65 -11.16 6.72
C GLY A 147 3.60 -10.68 5.63
N LYS A 148 3.17 -9.63 4.93
CA LYS A 148 3.99 -8.88 3.98
C LYS A 148 3.84 -7.40 4.24
N ILE A 149 4.91 -6.75 4.67
CA ILE A 149 4.97 -5.32 4.96
C ILE A 149 5.54 -4.60 3.74
N VAL A 150 4.74 -3.71 3.14
CA VAL A 150 5.15 -2.90 1.98
C VAL A 150 5.28 -1.44 2.42
N TRP A 151 6.41 -0.84 2.10
CA TRP A 151 6.69 0.55 2.38
C TRP A 151 6.66 1.39 1.12
N VAL A 152 6.04 2.57 1.20
CA VAL A 152 5.94 3.56 0.11
C VAL A 152 6.57 4.85 0.59
N LEU A 153 7.72 5.21 0.03
CA LEU A 153 8.52 6.31 0.54
C LEU A 153 8.69 7.44 -0.48
N GLY A 154 8.56 8.68 0.01
CA GLY A 154 8.92 9.89 -0.74
C GLY A 154 10.37 10.33 -0.51
N PRO A 155 10.90 11.24 -1.34
CA PRO A 155 12.31 11.64 -1.32
C PRO A 155 12.72 12.36 -0.03
N ALA A 156 11.84 13.09 0.64
CA ALA A 156 12.15 13.80 1.88
C ALA A 156 12.68 12.88 3.00
N PHE A 157 12.35 11.59 2.89
CA PHE A 157 12.79 10.56 3.83
C PHE A 157 14.32 10.38 3.84
N THR A 158 14.98 10.59 2.71
CA THR A 158 16.43 10.34 2.53
C THR A 158 17.32 11.54 2.89
N PHE A 159 16.74 12.67 3.28
CA PHE A 159 17.50 13.89 3.58
C PHE A 159 18.17 13.89 4.95
N ASP A 160 17.89 12.90 5.77
CA ASP A 160 18.43 12.74 7.11
C ASP A 160 19.14 11.39 7.27
N LYS A 161 20.35 11.43 7.83
CA LYS A 161 21.16 10.22 8.00
C LYS A 161 20.54 9.24 8.98
N ASP A 162 20.02 9.72 10.11
CA ASP A 162 19.50 8.85 11.17
C ASP A 162 18.25 8.10 10.69
N ALA A 163 17.41 8.76 9.90
CA ALA A 163 16.25 8.13 9.26
C ALA A 163 16.67 7.05 8.25
N ARG A 164 17.70 7.33 7.42
CA ARG A 164 18.26 6.35 6.47
C ARG A 164 18.85 5.14 7.20
N ASP A 165 19.62 5.36 8.26
CA ASP A 165 20.22 4.31 9.07
C ASP A 165 19.15 3.46 9.79
N ALA A 166 18.13 4.11 10.37
CA ALA A 166 17.01 3.44 11.02
C ALA A 166 16.26 2.53 10.04
N PHE A 167 15.94 3.03 8.85
CA PHE A 167 15.25 2.23 7.84
C PHE A 167 16.12 1.09 7.28
N SER A 168 17.42 1.33 7.12
CA SER A 168 18.39 0.30 6.73
C SER A 168 18.43 -0.85 7.75
N LYS A 169 18.36 -0.53 9.04
CA LYS A 169 18.25 -1.54 10.11
C LYS A 169 16.92 -2.29 10.05
N MET A 170 15.82 -1.61 9.71
CA MET A 170 14.52 -2.26 9.52
C MET A 170 14.53 -3.22 8.33
N ILE A 171 15.20 -2.88 7.23
CA ILE A 171 15.42 -3.79 6.11
C ILE A 171 16.18 -5.04 6.59
N ALA A 172 17.32 -4.84 7.25
CA ALA A 172 18.14 -5.92 7.77
C ALA A 172 17.41 -6.78 8.82
N GLY A 173 16.51 -6.18 9.59
CA GLY A 173 15.67 -6.84 10.60
C GLY A 173 14.45 -7.57 10.06
N GLY A 174 14.21 -7.55 8.73
CA GLY A 174 13.09 -8.24 8.09
C GLY A 174 11.74 -7.51 8.21
N TYR A 175 11.72 -6.22 8.53
CA TYR A 175 10.51 -5.41 8.63
C TYR A 175 10.12 -4.71 7.31
N VAL A 176 10.86 -4.96 6.24
CA VAL A 176 10.61 -4.40 4.91
C VAL A 176 10.61 -5.55 3.91
N HIS A 177 9.43 -5.93 3.41
CA HIS A 177 9.29 -7.01 2.43
C HIS A 177 9.24 -6.51 0.99
N ALA A 178 8.86 -5.24 0.79
CA ALA A 178 8.98 -4.54 -0.48
C ALA A 178 9.03 -3.03 -0.26
N LEU A 179 9.73 -2.32 -1.14
CA LEU A 179 9.80 -0.86 -1.17
C LEU A 179 9.19 -0.35 -2.47
N MET A 180 8.31 0.64 -2.40
CA MET A 180 7.81 1.36 -3.56
C MET A 180 8.17 2.84 -3.42
N ALA A 181 8.71 3.41 -4.48
CA ALA A 181 9.17 4.80 -4.47
C ALA A 181 9.19 5.39 -5.88
N GLY A 182 9.56 6.65 -5.98
CA GLY A 182 9.89 7.30 -7.25
C GLY A 182 11.40 7.38 -7.48
N ASN A 183 11.78 7.83 -8.67
CA ASN A 183 13.18 8.09 -9.02
C ASN A 183 13.91 8.96 -7.98
N ALA A 184 13.25 10.01 -7.48
CA ALA A 184 13.86 10.97 -6.57
C ALA A 184 14.31 10.34 -5.24
N LEU A 185 13.55 9.39 -4.65
CA LEU A 185 13.98 8.72 -3.44
C LEU A 185 15.28 7.95 -3.68
N ALA A 186 15.30 7.09 -4.70
CA ALA A 186 16.47 6.28 -5.01
C ALA A 186 17.69 7.15 -5.39
N THR A 187 17.47 8.20 -6.16
CA THR A 187 18.54 9.15 -6.53
C THR A 187 19.18 9.79 -5.30
N HIS A 188 18.37 10.35 -4.38
CA HIS A 188 18.91 11.03 -3.21
C HIS A 188 19.44 10.06 -2.15
N ASP A 189 18.94 8.84 -2.07
CA ASP A 189 19.55 7.81 -1.23
C ASP A 189 20.93 7.41 -1.74
N LEU A 190 21.06 7.18 -3.05
CA LEU A 190 22.36 6.88 -3.68
C LEU A 190 23.32 8.07 -3.64
N GLU A 191 22.83 9.32 -3.81
CA GLU A 191 23.61 10.55 -3.61
C GLU A 191 24.13 10.61 -2.17
N GLY A 192 23.28 10.31 -1.19
CA GLY A 192 23.67 10.25 0.22
C GLY A 192 24.73 9.21 0.51
N ALA A 193 24.65 8.06 -0.12
CA ALA A 193 25.62 6.98 0.03
C ALA A 193 26.96 7.28 -0.66
N TYR A 194 26.92 7.92 -1.82
CA TYR A 194 28.10 8.20 -2.67
C TYR A 194 28.81 9.48 -2.28
N LEU A 195 28.08 10.58 -2.04
CA LEU A 195 28.60 11.92 -1.86
C LEU A 195 28.28 12.55 -0.49
N ASN A 196 27.61 11.83 0.39
CA ASN A 196 27.13 12.29 1.70
C ASN A 196 26.19 13.52 1.63
N THR A 197 25.49 13.68 0.51
CA THR A 197 24.53 14.78 0.30
C THR A 197 23.18 14.26 -0.18
N ALA A 198 22.13 15.03 0.05
CA ALA A 198 20.83 14.87 -0.58
C ALA A 198 20.32 16.25 -0.99
N LEU A 199 19.92 16.42 -2.24
CA LEU A 199 19.65 17.74 -2.83
C LEU A 199 20.79 18.75 -2.64
N GLY A 200 22.04 18.26 -2.63
CA GLY A 200 23.22 19.11 -2.44
C GLY A 200 23.46 19.60 -1.02
N GLN A 201 22.66 19.16 -0.04
CA GLN A 201 22.89 19.38 1.38
C GLN A 201 23.56 18.16 2.01
N ASN A 202 24.50 18.40 2.91
CA ASN A 202 25.12 17.31 3.66
C ASN A 202 24.10 16.65 4.58
N ILE A 203 23.94 15.32 4.51
CA ILE A 203 22.92 14.56 5.23
C ILE A 203 23.14 14.50 6.75
N TYR A 204 24.36 14.86 7.25
CA TYR A 204 24.68 14.90 8.67
C TYR A 204 24.47 16.30 9.25
N THR A 205 24.98 17.32 8.57
CA THR A 205 25.01 18.70 9.10
C THR A 205 23.88 19.57 8.60
N GLN A 206 23.11 19.11 7.61
CA GLN A 206 22.04 19.83 6.93
C GLN A 206 22.50 21.15 6.27
N LYS A 207 23.80 21.31 6.03
CA LYS A 207 24.40 22.50 5.40
C LYS A 207 24.55 22.31 3.90
N ASN A 208 24.25 23.35 3.15
CA ASN A 208 24.47 23.37 1.72
C ASN A 208 25.98 23.17 1.41
N GLN A 209 26.25 22.35 0.39
CA GLN A 209 27.58 22.12 -0.12
C GLN A 209 27.88 23.05 -1.33
N PRO A 210 29.10 23.53 -1.50
CA PRO A 210 29.50 24.22 -2.73
C PRO A 210 29.20 23.30 -3.94
N ASN A 211 28.55 23.85 -4.97
CA ASN A 211 28.15 23.11 -6.17
C ASN A 211 27.25 21.88 -5.93
N GLY A 212 26.60 21.81 -4.78
CA GLY A 212 25.75 20.66 -4.40
C GLY A 212 24.63 20.32 -5.39
N HIS A 213 24.20 21.28 -6.21
CA HIS A 213 23.22 21.05 -7.27
C HIS A 213 23.69 20.08 -8.38
N TYR A 214 24.99 19.81 -8.48
CA TYR A 214 25.52 18.78 -9.39
C TYR A 214 25.39 17.37 -8.80
N ASN A 215 25.38 17.20 -7.49
CA ASN A 215 25.60 15.91 -6.83
C ASN A 215 24.57 14.84 -7.23
N HIS A 216 23.28 15.18 -7.31
CA HIS A 216 22.26 14.23 -7.74
C HIS A 216 22.38 13.89 -9.23
N LEU A 217 22.76 14.85 -10.08
CA LEU A 217 23.00 14.63 -11.51
C LEU A 217 24.23 13.76 -11.73
N ASP A 218 25.32 14.03 -11.02
CA ASP A 218 26.54 13.22 -11.06
C ASP A 218 26.28 11.79 -10.60
N THR A 219 25.45 11.61 -9.56
CA THR A 219 25.03 10.29 -9.08
C THR A 219 24.23 9.56 -10.15
N ILE A 220 23.20 10.17 -10.72
CA ILE A 220 22.40 9.56 -11.82
C ILE A 220 23.31 9.20 -12.99
N ASN A 221 24.17 10.14 -13.41
CA ASN A 221 25.09 9.93 -14.52
C ASN A 221 26.06 8.77 -14.25
N ARG A 222 26.54 8.65 -13.02
CA ARG A 222 27.46 7.58 -12.61
C ARG A 222 26.77 6.22 -12.58
N VAL A 223 25.53 6.14 -12.05
CA VAL A 223 24.71 4.91 -12.11
C VAL A 223 24.46 4.51 -13.57
N ARG A 224 24.09 5.47 -14.44
CA ARG A 224 23.86 5.20 -15.87
C ARG A 224 25.13 4.75 -16.58
N PHE A 225 26.29 5.30 -16.22
CA PHE A 225 27.59 4.90 -16.75
C PHE A 225 27.88 3.41 -16.43
N HIS A 226 27.54 2.95 -15.24
CA HIS A 226 27.68 1.54 -14.84
C HIS A 226 26.56 0.63 -15.36
N GLY A 227 25.49 1.21 -15.91
CA GLY A 227 24.37 0.52 -16.54
C GLY A 227 23.28 0.01 -15.59
N SER A 228 23.58 -0.13 -14.31
CA SER A 228 22.61 -0.57 -13.30
C SER A 228 22.98 -0.10 -11.89
N ILE A 229 22.00 -0.07 -10.99
CA ILE A 229 22.24 0.22 -9.56
C ILE A 229 23.19 -0.82 -8.93
N PRO A 230 22.98 -2.15 -9.07
CA PRO A 230 23.91 -3.12 -8.50
C PRO A 230 25.37 -2.93 -8.97
N ALA A 231 25.56 -2.69 -10.27
CA ALA A 231 26.90 -2.46 -10.81
C ALA A 231 27.54 -1.17 -10.25
N PHE A 232 26.75 -0.11 -10.07
CA PHE A 232 27.21 1.13 -9.43
C PHE A 232 27.62 0.88 -7.98
N LEU A 233 26.80 0.21 -7.19
CA LEU A 233 27.10 -0.11 -5.80
C LEU A 233 28.40 -0.90 -5.65
N GLU A 234 28.60 -1.89 -6.50
CA GLU A 234 29.83 -2.70 -6.52
C GLU A 234 31.06 -1.88 -6.92
N LYS A 235 30.99 -1.15 -8.05
CA LYS A 235 32.14 -0.45 -8.63
C LYS A 235 32.57 0.79 -7.84
N GLU A 236 31.63 1.48 -7.21
CA GLU A 236 31.90 2.65 -6.37
C GLU A 236 32.07 2.27 -4.88
N HIS A 237 32.07 0.96 -4.55
CA HIS A 237 32.24 0.45 -3.19
C HIS A 237 31.26 1.05 -2.19
N ILE A 238 29.99 1.18 -2.60
CA ILE A 238 28.92 1.67 -1.75
C ILE A 238 28.46 0.55 -0.82
N ASP A 239 28.43 0.84 0.49
CA ASP A 239 28.11 -0.13 1.55
C ASP A 239 27.00 0.32 2.51
N ASN A 240 26.33 1.42 2.20
CA ASN A 240 25.27 2.03 3.03
C ASN A 240 24.10 2.56 2.19
N GLY A 241 23.01 2.89 2.86
CA GLY A 241 21.81 3.45 2.26
C GLY A 241 20.66 2.45 2.13
N ILE A 242 19.51 2.97 1.80
CA ILE A 242 18.26 2.21 1.69
C ILE A 242 18.34 1.25 0.50
N ILE A 243 18.70 1.77 -0.68
CA ILE A 243 18.77 0.99 -1.92
C ILE A 243 19.87 -0.08 -1.82
N TYR A 244 21.03 0.26 -1.23
CA TYR A 244 22.07 -0.72 -0.95
C TYR A 244 21.55 -1.88 -0.08
N ASN A 245 20.80 -1.58 0.99
CA ASN A 245 20.26 -2.62 1.86
C ASN A 245 19.14 -3.42 1.18
N CYS A 246 18.34 -2.81 0.31
CA CYS A 246 17.38 -3.56 -0.51
C CYS A 246 18.09 -4.58 -1.40
N GLU A 247 19.18 -4.21 -2.08
CA GLU A 247 19.99 -5.12 -2.90
C GLU A 247 20.63 -6.22 -2.04
N LYS A 248 21.26 -5.84 -0.94
CA LYS A 248 21.98 -6.75 -0.03
C LYS A 248 21.08 -7.82 0.60
N TYR A 249 19.85 -7.44 0.98
CA TYR A 249 18.89 -8.33 1.63
C TYR A 249 17.80 -8.86 0.68
N HIS A 250 17.98 -8.63 -0.63
CA HIS A 250 17.06 -9.08 -1.68
C HIS A 250 15.62 -8.61 -1.48
N VAL A 251 15.45 -7.41 -0.95
CA VAL A 251 14.13 -6.77 -0.82
C VAL A 251 13.75 -6.15 -2.16
N PRO A 252 12.66 -6.61 -2.80
CA PRO A 252 12.22 -6.04 -4.08
C PRO A 252 11.82 -4.58 -3.90
N TYR A 253 12.20 -3.75 -4.88
CA TYR A 253 11.77 -2.36 -4.93
C TYR A 253 11.24 -1.97 -6.31
N VAL A 254 10.23 -1.12 -6.32
CA VAL A 254 9.61 -0.58 -7.52
C VAL A 254 9.84 0.92 -7.55
N LEU A 255 10.50 1.40 -8.61
CA LEU A 255 10.72 2.82 -8.84
C LEU A 255 9.80 3.30 -9.97
N ALA A 256 8.71 3.98 -9.60
CA ALA A 256 7.77 4.54 -10.56
C ALA A 256 8.26 5.90 -11.08
N GLY A 257 8.28 6.04 -12.38
CA GLY A 257 8.63 7.30 -13.05
C GLY A 257 7.53 8.36 -12.88
N SER A 258 7.91 9.59 -13.14
CA SER A 258 7.05 10.78 -13.05
C SER A 258 7.29 11.69 -14.25
N ILE A 259 6.30 12.51 -14.59
CA ILE A 259 6.44 13.54 -15.65
C ILE A 259 7.49 14.62 -15.32
N ARG A 260 8.07 14.57 -14.13
CA ARG A 260 9.13 15.47 -13.67
C ARG A 260 10.54 14.92 -13.86
N ASP A 261 10.68 13.65 -14.26
CA ASP A 261 11.99 12.98 -14.33
C ASP A 261 12.67 13.27 -15.66
N ASP A 262 13.77 14.03 -15.63
CA ASP A 262 14.55 14.45 -16.78
C ASP A 262 15.78 13.54 -17.01
N GLY A 263 15.63 12.26 -17.01
CA GLY A 263 16.72 11.30 -17.17
C GLY A 263 16.89 10.43 -15.94
N PRO A 264 15.89 9.59 -15.65
CA PRO A 264 15.86 8.82 -14.41
C PRO A 264 16.91 7.72 -14.37
N LEU A 265 17.07 7.12 -13.19
CA LEU A 265 17.88 5.91 -12.99
C LEU A 265 17.42 4.77 -13.91
N PRO A 266 18.31 3.84 -14.31
CA PRO A 266 17.98 2.78 -15.25
C PRO A 266 16.75 1.92 -14.91
N PRO A 267 16.49 1.53 -13.63
CA PRO A 267 15.36 0.66 -13.30
C PRO A 267 14.01 1.39 -13.13
N VAL A 268 13.96 2.68 -13.39
CA VAL A 268 12.72 3.47 -13.24
C VAL A 268 11.74 3.17 -14.37
N PHE A 269 10.52 2.76 -14.01
CA PHE A 269 9.45 2.53 -14.98
C PHE A 269 8.99 3.83 -15.62
N GLY A 270 9.23 4.00 -16.92
CA GLY A 270 8.78 5.17 -17.68
C GLY A 270 7.31 5.10 -18.13
N ASN A 271 6.74 3.91 -18.19
CA ASN A 271 5.34 3.70 -18.53
C ASN A 271 4.49 3.59 -17.25
N VAL A 272 3.49 4.45 -17.11
CA VAL A 272 2.65 4.50 -15.90
C VAL A 272 1.86 3.22 -15.64
N TYR A 273 1.44 2.50 -16.68
CA TYR A 273 0.71 1.24 -16.53
C TYR A 273 1.63 0.08 -16.14
N GLU A 274 2.86 0.07 -16.65
CA GLU A 274 3.89 -0.90 -16.24
C GLU A 274 4.28 -0.65 -14.79
N ALA A 275 4.51 0.61 -14.39
CA ALA A 275 4.77 1.00 -13.02
C ALA A 275 3.61 0.57 -12.09
N GLN A 276 2.37 0.83 -12.49
CA GLN A 276 1.19 0.44 -11.73
C GLN A 276 1.07 -1.09 -11.59
N ASN A 277 1.36 -1.86 -12.64
CA ASN A 277 1.36 -3.32 -12.57
C ASN A 277 2.43 -3.83 -11.60
N ALA A 278 3.66 -3.33 -11.69
CA ALA A 278 4.75 -3.70 -10.79
C ALA A 278 4.44 -3.36 -9.32
N MET A 279 3.86 -2.19 -9.05
CA MET A 279 3.40 -1.81 -7.71
C MET A 279 2.29 -2.76 -7.22
N ARG A 280 1.32 -3.08 -8.09
CA ARG A 280 0.22 -3.99 -7.74
C ARG A 280 0.69 -5.39 -7.42
N ASP A 281 1.69 -5.90 -8.11
CA ASP A 281 2.27 -7.22 -7.83
C ASP A 281 2.85 -7.29 -6.42
N GLN A 282 3.37 -6.17 -5.89
CA GLN A 282 3.80 -6.09 -4.49
C GLN A 282 2.61 -5.99 -3.53
N ILE A 283 1.59 -5.20 -3.88
CA ILE A 283 0.44 -4.92 -3.01
C ILE A 283 -0.52 -6.11 -2.89
N ARG A 284 -0.72 -6.89 -3.93
CA ARG A 284 -1.65 -8.05 -3.90
C ARG A 284 -1.41 -9.03 -2.77
N SER A 285 -0.16 -9.18 -2.34
CA SER A 285 0.21 -10.06 -1.23
C SER A 285 0.47 -9.31 0.07
N ALA A 286 0.31 -7.98 0.10
CA ALA A 286 0.53 -7.18 1.29
C ALA A 286 -0.51 -7.47 2.38
N THR A 287 -0.09 -7.37 3.63
CA THR A 287 -0.94 -7.40 4.81
C THR A 287 -0.86 -6.09 5.59
N THR A 288 0.25 -5.37 5.44
CA THR A 288 0.45 -4.04 6.00
C THR A 288 1.15 -3.15 4.98
N VAL A 289 0.61 -1.97 4.76
CA VAL A 289 1.14 -0.95 3.85
C VAL A 289 1.40 0.34 4.63
N ILE A 290 2.60 0.89 4.51
CA ILE A 290 2.98 2.12 5.20
C ILE A 290 3.51 3.12 4.17
N CYS A 291 2.82 4.24 4.05
CA CYS A 291 3.15 5.30 3.10
C CYS A 291 3.69 6.52 3.84
N MET A 292 4.81 7.07 3.40
CA MET A 292 5.48 8.21 4.06
C MET A 292 6.01 9.24 3.08
N ALA A 293 5.74 10.51 3.35
CA ALA A 293 6.30 11.67 2.65
C ALA A 293 6.09 11.69 1.12
N THR A 294 5.03 11.08 0.62
CA THR A 294 4.66 11.11 -0.79
C THR A 294 3.15 11.07 -0.97
N MET A 295 2.59 12.13 -1.53
CA MET A 295 1.15 12.22 -1.75
C MET A 295 0.69 11.36 -2.94
N LEU A 296 1.36 11.50 -4.10
CA LEU A 296 0.93 10.85 -5.33
C LEU A 296 1.03 9.32 -5.23
N HIS A 297 2.17 8.79 -4.80
CA HIS A 297 2.35 7.35 -4.66
C HIS A 297 1.46 6.76 -3.55
N THR A 298 1.23 7.51 -2.47
CA THR A 298 0.32 7.10 -1.39
C THR A 298 -1.12 6.97 -1.89
N ILE A 299 -1.61 7.96 -2.66
CA ILE A 299 -2.96 7.91 -3.25
C ILE A 299 -3.07 6.74 -4.25
N ALA A 300 -2.08 6.59 -5.12
CA ALA A 300 -2.07 5.48 -6.08
C ALA A 300 -2.05 4.12 -5.38
N THR A 301 -1.21 3.96 -4.36
CA THR A 301 -1.14 2.74 -3.57
C THR A 301 -2.43 2.47 -2.81
N GLY A 302 -3.04 3.49 -2.18
CA GLY A 302 -4.32 3.36 -1.49
C GLY A 302 -5.43 2.87 -2.42
N ASN A 303 -5.50 3.40 -3.64
CA ASN A 303 -6.47 2.94 -4.65
C ASN A 303 -6.19 1.50 -5.13
N MET A 304 -4.94 1.05 -5.11
CA MET A 304 -4.55 -0.31 -5.51
C MET A 304 -4.64 -1.33 -4.37
N THR A 305 -4.65 -0.88 -3.12
CA THR A 305 -4.63 -1.77 -1.95
C THR A 305 -6.02 -2.32 -1.69
N PRO A 306 -6.20 -3.66 -1.68
CA PRO A 306 -7.44 -4.26 -1.22
C PRO A 306 -7.70 -3.95 0.25
N SER A 307 -8.96 -3.88 0.65
CA SER A 307 -9.31 -3.67 2.06
C SER A 307 -9.16 -4.94 2.91
N TYR A 308 -9.28 -6.10 2.27
CA TYR A 308 -9.03 -7.41 2.84
C TYR A 308 -8.48 -8.37 1.78
N ARG A 309 -8.03 -9.51 2.21
CA ARG A 309 -7.70 -10.64 1.34
C ARG A 309 -8.08 -11.96 1.98
N VAL A 310 -8.38 -12.95 1.14
CA VAL A 310 -8.52 -14.33 1.57
C VAL A 310 -7.14 -14.98 1.60
N MET A 311 -6.74 -15.49 2.77
CA MET A 311 -5.44 -16.15 2.98
C MET A 311 -5.48 -17.59 2.46
N ALA A 312 -4.31 -18.21 2.31
CA ALA A 312 -4.20 -19.58 1.81
C ALA A 312 -4.93 -20.63 2.68
N ASP A 313 -5.09 -20.36 3.96
CA ASP A 313 -5.84 -21.19 4.92
C ASP A 313 -7.36 -20.90 4.90
N GLY A 314 -7.82 -20.01 4.04
CA GLY A 314 -9.21 -19.60 3.92
C GLY A 314 -9.65 -18.50 4.91
N THR A 315 -8.76 -18.06 5.79
CA THR A 315 -9.07 -16.93 6.69
C THR A 315 -9.17 -15.62 5.91
N VAL A 316 -10.07 -14.73 6.34
CA VAL A 316 -10.22 -13.41 5.73
C VAL A 316 -9.50 -12.41 6.62
N ARG A 317 -8.48 -11.78 6.06
CA ARG A 317 -7.62 -10.86 6.80
C ARG A 317 -7.77 -9.43 6.28
N GLN A 318 -8.01 -8.49 7.19
CA GLN A 318 -7.99 -7.07 6.89
C GLN A 318 -6.56 -6.63 6.57
N ILE A 319 -6.40 -5.75 5.57
CA ILE A 319 -5.12 -5.12 5.23
C ILE A 319 -5.02 -3.81 5.98
N TYR A 320 -3.94 -3.63 6.72
CA TYR A 320 -3.65 -2.40 7.45
C TYR A 320 -2.93 -1.39 6.55
N PHE A 321 -3.46 -0.17 6.52
CA PHE A 321 -2.91 0.91 5.71
C PHE A 321 -2.59 2.12 6.59
N TYR A 322 -1.34 2.53 6.62
CA TYR A 322 -0.87 3.68 7.37
C TYR A 322 -0.35 4.76 6.43
N CYS A 323 -0.79 5.99 6.67
CA CYS A 323 -0.25 7.18 5.99
C CYS A 323 0.41 8.09 7.03
N VAL A 324 1.69 8.35 6.87
CA VAL A 324 2.48 9.21 7.76
C VAL A 324 2.98 10.41 6.97
N ASP A 325 2.55 11.59 7.34
CA ASP A 325 2.94 12.84 6.69
C ASP A 325 2.84 14.01 7.68
N ILE A 326 3.58 15.08 7.42
CA ILE A 326 3.44 16.32 8.19
C ILE A 326 2.17 17.10 7.82
N SER A 327 1.56 16.79 6.68
CA SER A 327 0.37 17.43 6.16
C SER A 327 -0.88 16.64 6.53
N GLU A 328 -1.70 17.21 7.40
CA GLU A 328 -3.01 16.67 7.77
C GLU A 328 -3.92 16.48 6.54
N PHE A 329 -3.82 17.37 5.55
CA PHE A 329 -4.57 17.24 4.30
C PHE A 329 -4.22 15.97 3.52
N ALA A 330 -2.92 15.61 3.43
CA ALA A 330 -2.49 14.38 2.76
C ALA A 330 -3.05 13.14 3.46
N VAL A 331 -3.01 13.15 4.78
CA VAL A 331 -3.49 12.07 5.63
C VAL A 331 -5.01 11.90 5.52
N ASN A 332 -5.77 12.97 5.65
CA ASN A 332 -7.24 12.93 5.61
C ASN A 332 -7.78 12.51 4.24
N LYS A 333 -7.14 12.98 3.16
CA LYS A 333 -7.57 12.64 1.78
C LYS A 333 -7.53 11.13 1.49
N LEU A 334 -6.72 10.38 2.21
CA LEU A 334 -6.64 8.93 2.07
C LEU A 334 -7.66 8.20 2.92
N ALA A 335 -7.97 8.72 4.11
CA ALA A 335 -9.03 8.20 4.96
C ALA A 335 -10.39 8.25 4.23
N ASP A 336 -10.62 9.26 3.39
CA ASP A 336 -11.84 9.42 2.61
C ASP A 336 -11.92 8.48 1.38
N ARG A 337 -10.86 7.75 1.03
CA ARG A 337 -10.81 6.94 -0.20
C ARG A 337 -10.91 5.43 -0.01
N GLY A 338 -11.43 5.00 1.11
CA GLY A 338 -12.01 3.67 1.15
C GLY A 338 -11.08 2.51 1.45
N SER A 339 -10.14 2.66 2.36
CA SER A 339 -9.60 1.50 3.09
C SER A 339 -10.36 1.33 4.41
N LEU A 340 -10.79 0.11 4.75
CA LEU A 340 -11.44 -0.20 6.02
C LEU A 340 -10.54 0.08 7.24
N SER A 341 -9.24 0.21 7.03
CA SER A 341 -8.24 0.38 8.08
C SER A 341 -7.24 1.51 7.81
N ALA A 342 -7.58 2.48 6.97
CA ALA A 342 -6.69 3.61 6.74
C ALA A 342 -6.50 4.41 8.03
N ARG A 343 -5.26 4.55 8.46
CA ARG A 343 -4.88 5.35 9.63
C ARG A 343 -3.89 6.42 9.25
N GLY A 344 -4.20 7.63 9.63
CA GLY A 344 -3.35 8.79 9.42
C GLY A 344 -2.56 9.14 10.66
N ILE A 345 -1.25 9.33 10.51
CA ILE A 345 -0.36 9.82 11.58
C ILE A 345 0.27 11.10 11.08
N VAL A 346 -0.06 12.23 11.71
CA VAL A 346 0.47 13.55 11.35
C VAL A 346 1.74 13.81 12.16
N THR A 347 2.90 13.57 11.55
CA THR A 347 4.21 13.76 12.19
C THR A 347 5.32 13.89 11.17
N ASN A 348 6.51 14.27 11.64
CA ASN A 348 7.72 14.21 10.83
C ASN A 348 8.10 12.73 10.55
N VAL A 349 8.30 12.39 9.28
CA VAL A 349 8.55 10.99 8.86
C VAL A 349 9.91 10.47 9.31
N GLN A 350 10.90 11.34 9.47
CA GLN A 350 12.24 10.99 9.93
C GLN A 350 12.21 10.63 11.42
N ASP A 351 11.56 11.45 12.24
CA ASP A 351 11.33 11.15 13.67
C ASP A 351 10.50 9.88 13.85
N PHE A 352 9.46 9.72 13.01
CA PHE A 352 8.61 8.54 13.05
C PHE A 352 9.40 7.25 12.85
N ILE A 353 10.27 7.18 11.85
CA ILE A 353 11.02 5.94 11.55
C ILE A 353 12.09 5.66 12.60
N CYS A 354 12.78 6.68 13.11
CA CYS A 354 13.74 6.53 14.19
C CYS A 354 13.08 6.00 15.48
N THR A 355 11.89 6.52 15.79
CA THR A 355 11.11 6.06 16.94
C THR A 355 10.60 4.64 16.73
N THR A 356 10.13 4.31 15.54
CA THR A 356 9.65 2.97 15.15
C THR A 356 10.78 1.95 15.25
N ALA A 357 11.96 2.22 14.69
CA ALA A 357 13.11 1.33 14.78
C ALA A 357 13.50 1.03 16.25
N LYS A 358 13.58 2.07 17.09
CA LYS A 358 13.83 1.90 18.53
C LYS A 358 12.78 1.04 19.22
N ALA A 359 11.51 1.25 18.92
CA ALA A 359 10.42 0.46 19.50
C ALA A 359 10.46 -1.02 19.07
N LEU A 360 11.02 -1.30 17.89
CA LEU A 360 11.26 -2.66 17.38
C LEU A 360 12.56 -3.29 17.90
N GLY A 361 13.37 -2.56 18.66
CA GLY A 361 14.63 -3.03 19.23
C GLY A 361 15.84 -2.98 18.28
N LEU A 362 15.81 -2.06 17.30
CA LEU A 362 16.82 -1.91 16.25
C LEU A 362 17.76 -0.70 16.47
#